data_c85b147f5389301004f5e17de103d442
#
_entry.id   c85b147f5389301004f5e17de103d442
#
_cell.length_a   1.000
_cell.length_b   1.000
_cell.length_c   1.000
_cell.angle_alpha   90.00
_cell.angle_beta   90.00
_cell.angle_gamma   90.00
#
_symmetry.space_group_name_H-M   'P 1'
#
loop_
_entity.id
_entity.type
_entity.pdbx_description
1 polymer ?
#
loop_
_entity_poly.entity_id
_entity_poly.type
_entity_poly.pdbx_seq_one_letter_code
_entity_poly.pdbx_strand_id
1 'polypeptide(L)'
;MKLHELKQKRSTIAGQMRKLNDDYSEKRWDEAATKQWGDALKELEELDAQIAREERLLNLDSDKVNNEPERRSGIDLDTNVTEARQMKVLDTVLRYGFNGLDSEGRQLYKEMRAQTVGGDGSDGGVTVPTEFRNRVVETMKAFGGVANIATVFETDTGAPIQWVTTDGTTDEGVMVGEAEESTEQGMKFGQVSIGAKKMTSNIIKISDELMRDSGVDITGLIARRIGSRLGRGEAKQLLNGDGQGNNIKGLLMQLTGGATSAVAGSITHSDLLQLKHSVDPAYRAANTRWVFNDNTLLGFKQLKDSTGRPLWLPDVAGVAPATIDGDQYQIDQGMPSVAAGKKAVLYGDFSYFQIRRVKGMELRRLSEKYAEFGLIGFLMFHRFDALLEDKAAVKALSVKAA
;
A
#
# COMPACT_ATOMS: atom_id res chain seq x y z
N MET A 1 -47.32 2.91 22.88
CA MET A 1 -47.20 4.24 22.22
C MET A 1 -45.75 4.39 21.77
N LYS A 2 -45.51 5.03 20.63
CA LYS A 2 -44.13 5.25 20.18
C LYS A 2 -43.44 6.30 21.05
N LEU A 3 -42.14 6.16 21.29
CA LEU A 3 -41.34 7.08 22.13
C LEU A 3 -41.56 8.57 21.80
N HIS A 4 -41.70 8.89 20.51
CA HIS A 4 -41.94 10.23 20.02
C HIS A 4 -43.30 10.78 20.52
N GLU A 5 -44.35 9.95 20.53
CA GLU A 5 -45.69 10.34 20.99
C GLU A 5 -45.72 10.61 22.50
N LEU A 6 -44.93 9.80 23.27
CA LEU A 6 -44.79 10.02 24.72
C LEU A 6 -44.07 11.33 25.02
N LYS A 7 -42.96 11.62 24.30
CA LYS A 7 -42.24 12.90 24.44
C LYS A 7 -43.06 14.10 24.04
N GLN A 8 -43.95 13.96 23.04
CA GLN A 8 -44.85 15.03 22.61
C GLN A 8 -45.93 15.31 23.66
N LYS A 9 -46.53 14.28 24.25
CA LYS A 9 -47.52 14.42 25.34
C LYS A 9 -46.86 15.07 26.56
N ARG A 10 -45.68 14.63 26.96
CA ARG A 10 -44.90 15.24 28.05
C ARG A 10 -44.71 16.74 27.84
N SER A 11 -44.32 17.14 26.63
CA SER A 11 -44.11 18.55 26.26
C SER A 11 -45.43 19.37 26.36
N THR A 12 -46.55 18.78 25.96
CA THR A 12 -47.88 19.43 26.05
C THR A 12 -48.29 19.68 27.50
N ILE A 13 -48.16 18.68 28.38
CA ILE A 13 -48.48 18.78 29.79
C ILE A 13 -47.55 19.79 30.50
N ALA A 14 -46.27 19.75 30.23
CA ALA A 14 -45.33 20.72 30.76
C ALA A 14 -45.64 22.17 30.31
N GLY A 15 -46.15 22.34 29.08
CA GLY A 15 -46.63 23.64 28.59
C GLY A 15 -47.90 24.12 29.31
N GLN A 16 -48.83 23.21 29.63
CA GLN A 16 -50.02 23.52 30.42
C GLN A 16 -49.68 23.93 31.86
N MET A 17 -48.73 23.18 32.49
CA MET A 17 -48.27 23.53 33.84
C MET A 17 -47.58 24.89 33.87
N ARG A 18 -46.76 25.24 32.86
CA ARG A 18 -46.16 26.59 32.77
C ARG A 18 -47.23 27.69 32.68
N LYS A 19 -48.24 27.52 31.82
CA LYS A 19 -49.35 28.48 31.70
C LYS A 19 -50.09 28.65 33.02
N LEU A 20 -50.39 27.54 33.70
CA LEU A 20 -51.03 27.54 34.98
C LEU A 20 -50.19 28.31 36.03
N ASN A 21 -48.90 28.08 36.06
CA ASN A 21 -48.01 28.80 36.95
C ASN A 21 -47.90 30.30 36.62
N ASP A 22 -47.90 30.66 35.35
CA ASP A 22 -47.85 32.06 34.89
C ASP A 22 -49.18 32.80 35.23
N ASP A 23 -50.30 32.15 35.05
CA ASP A 23 -51.63 32.71 35.37
C ASP A 23 -51.81 32.96 36.86
N TYR A 24 -51.14 32.22 37.72
CA TYR A 24 -51.17 32.33 39.16
C TYR A 24 -49.92 32.92 39.82
N SER A 25 -49.04 33.49 39.05
CA SER A 25 -47.79 34.08 39.56
C SER A 25 -48.02 35.27 40.50
N GLU A 26 -49.05 36.04 40.24
CA GLU A 26 -49.46 37.22 41.08
C GLU A 26 -50.73 37.01 41.86
N LYS A 27 -51.38 35.84 41.80
CA LYS A 27 -52.59 35.52 42.47
C LYS A 27 -52.43 34.36 43.43
N ARG A 28 -53.29 34.36 44.52
CA ARG A 28 -53.28 33.21 45.42
C ARG A 28 -53.89 31.99 44.71
N TRP A 29 -53.19 30.85 44.77
CA TRP A 29 -53.68 29.58 44.21
C TRP A 29 -55.05 29.21 44.86
N ASP A 30 -56.06 28.93 44.04
CA ASP A 30 -57.31 28.38 44.46
C ASP A 30 -57.23 26.84 44.52
N GLU A 31 -58.26 26.23 45.14
CA GLU A 31 -58.31 24.78 45.34
C GLU A 31 -58.41 24.01 44.01
N ALA A 32 -59.05 24.62 43.00
CA ALA A 32 -59.12 24.03 41.64
C ALA A 32 -57.82 24.03 40.90
N ALA A 33 -57.06 25.12 40.95
CA ALA A 33 -55.74 25.23 40.34
C ALA A 33 -54.72 24.30 41.02
N THR A 34 -54.79 24.18 42.36
CA THR A 34 -53.93 23.27 43.12
C THR A 34 -54.18 21.80 42.73
N LYS A 35 -55.44 21.43 42.53
CA LYS A 35 -55.81 20.09 42.08
C LYS A 35 -55.33 19.82 40.64
N GLN A 36 -55.60 20.78 39.73
CA GLN A 36 -55.13 20.65 38.33
C GLN A 36 -53.59 20.50 38.23
N TRP A 37 -52.86 21.25 39.06
CA TRP A 37 -51.38 21.11 39.13
C TRP A 37 -50.99 19.73 39.65
N GLY A 38 -51.64 19.23 40.71
CA GLY A 38 -51.35 17.91 41.27
C GLY A 38 -51.63 16.75 40.29
N ASP A 39 -52.72 16.86 39.54
CA ASP A 39 -53.10 15.86 38.53
C ASP A 39 -52.13 15.89 37.34
N ALA A 40 -51.73 17.07 36.84
CA ALA A 40 -50.77 17.24 35.80
C ALA A 40 -49.35 16.75 36.20
N LEU A 41 -48.95 16.94 37.45
CA LEU A 41 -47.69 16.45 37.98
C LEU A 41 -47.63 14.91 37.99
N LYS A 42 -48.71 14.24 38.46
CA LYS A 42 -48.79 12.78 38.45
C LYS A 42 -48.73 12.20 37.05
N GLU A 43 -49.45 12.82 36.09
CA GLU A 43 -49.42 12.39 34.69
C GLU A 43 -48.04 12.58 34.06
N LEU A 44 -47.33 13.63 34.43
CA LEU A 44 -45.94 13.89 33.96
C LEU A 44 -44.96 12.86 34.51
N GLU A 45 -45.06 12.49 35.81
CA GLU A 45 -44.23 11.44 36.42
C GLU A 45 -44.49 10.07 35.81
N GLU A 46 -45.75 9.73 35.51
CA GLU A 46 -46.07 8.47 34.80
C GLU A 46 -45.49 8.42 33.38
N LEU A 47 -45.57 9.53 32.63
CA LEU A 47 -45.00 9.64 31.30
C LEU A 47 -43.46 9.57 31.33
N ASP A 48 -42.80 10.20 32.29
CA ASP A 48 -41.36 10.13 32.47
C ASP A 48 -40.90 8.68 32.76
N ALA A 49 -41.67 7.94 33.59
CA ALA A 49 -41.39 6.54 33.86
C ALA A 49 -41.60 5.66 32.62
N GLN A 50 -42.56 5.95 31.76
CA GLN A 50 -42.81 5.25 30.50
C GLN A 50 -41.69 5.55 29.47
N ILE A 51 -41.31 6.82 29.34
CA ILE A 51 -40.21 7.23 28.45
C ILE A 51 -38.92 6.55 28.85
N ALA A 52 -38.56 6.51 30.14
CA ALA A 52 -37.38 5.87 30.66
C ALA A 52 -37.35 4.34 30.38
N ARG A 53 -38.54 3.68 30.45
CA ARG A 53 -38.65 2.24 30.10
C ARG A 53 -38.43 2.01 28.61
N GLU A 54 -39.04 2.81 27.74
CA GLU A 54 -38.89 2.69 26.29
C GLU A 54 -37.47 3.00 25.83
N GLU A 55 -36.82 4.02 26.40
CA GLU A 55 -35.43 4.33 26.14
C GLU A 55 -34.49 3.19 26.59
N ARG A 56 -34.77 2.56 27.73
CA ARG A 56 -34.01 1.40 28.20
C ARG A 56 -34.20 0.18 27.30
N LEU A 57 -35.41 -0.06 26.79
CA LEU A 57 -35.70 -1.14 25.84
C LEU A 57 -34.96 -0.91 24.48
N LEU A 58 -35.01 0.33 23.98
CA LEU A 58 -34.28 0.69 22.76
C LEU A 58 -32.74 0.51 22.90
N ASN A 59 -32.23 0.85 24.08
CA ASN A 59 -30.79 0.62 24.35
C ASN A 59 -30.47 -0.89 24.44
N LEU A 60 -31.32 -1.71 25.05
CA LEU A 60 -31.15 -3.16 25.10
C LEU A 60 -31.32 -3.82 23.73
N ASP A 61 -32.19 -3.30 22.88
CA ASP A 61 -32.31 -3.77 21.50
C ASP A 61 -31.11 -3.33 20.64
N SER A 62 -30.56 -2.14 20.88
CA SER A 62 -29.31 -1.72 20.23
C SER A 62 -28.11 -2.58 20.66
N ASP A 63 -28.05 -2.99 21.92
CA ASP A 63 -27.01 -3.89 22.43
C ASP A 63 -27.16 -5.32 21.89
N LYS A 64 -28.39 -5.81 21.64
CA LYS A 64 -28.62 -7.08 20.98
C LYS A 64 -28.23 -7.06 19.49
N VAL A 65 -28.52 -5.96 18.78
CA VAL A 65 -28.12 -5.77 17.39
C VAL A 65 -26.61 -5.66 17.25
N ASN A 66 -25.90 -5.20 18.29
CA ASN A 66 -24.44 -5.15 18.33
C ASN A 66 -23.78 -6.52 18.59
N ASN A 67 -24.54 -7.52 19.08
CA ASN A 67 -24.02 -8.85 19.40
C ASN A 67 -24.37 -9.96 18.39
N GLU A 68 -25.03 -9.66 17.27
CA GLU A 68 -25.23 -10.61 16.18
C GLU A 68 -24.18 -10.41 15.07
N PRO A 69 -23.35 -11.43 14.75
CA PRO A 69 -22.24 -11.29 13.81
C PRO A 69 -22.63 -11.29 12.32
N GLU A 70 -23.90 -11.37 11.98
CA GLU A 70 -24.31 -11.44 10.56
C GLU A 70 -25.34 -10.37 10.20
N ARG A 71 -24.93 -9.16 9.89
CA ARG A 71 -25.55 -8.22 8.93
C ARG A 71 -25.06 -6.78 9.12
N ARG A 72 -23.85 -6.46 8.67
CA ARG A 72 -23.49 -5.06 8.36
C ARG A 72 -22.57 -5.02 7.15
N SER A 73 -23.16 -4.88 6.00
CA SER A 73 -22.51 -4.23 4.87
C SER A 73 -22.59 -2.72 5.10
N GLY A 74 -21.44 -2.10 5.37
CA GLY A 74 -21.22 -0.66 5.24
C GLY A 74 -21.30 0.17 6.53
N ILE A 75 -20.24 0.12 7.33
CA ILE A 75 -19.56 1.25 8.00
C ILE A 75 -18.38 0.68 8.80
N ASP A 76 -17.18 1.14 8.50
CA ASP A 76 -15.86 0.66 8.95
C ASP A 76 -15.47 0.91 10.43
N LEU A 77 -16.40 0.92 11.37
CA LEU A 77 -16.08 1.15 12.78
C LEU A 77 -15.55 -0.10 13.51
N ASP A 78 -15.94 -1.29 13.07
CA ASP A 78 -15.54 -2.55 13.74
C ASP A 78 -14.15 -3.05 13.28
N THR A 79 -13.76 -2.77 12.04
CA THR A 79 -12.44 -3.08 11.50
C THR A 79 -11.34 -2.30 12.22
N ASN A 80 -11.54 -1.01 12.47
CA ASN A 80 -10.56 -0.17 13.17
C ASN A 80 -10.31 -0.62 14.62
N VAL A 81 -11.36 -1.07 15.33
CA VAL A 81 -11.22 -1.59 16.71
C VAL A 81 -10.48 -2.91 16.71
N THR A 82 -10.76 -3.79 15.75
CA THR A 82 -10.09 -5.10 15.63
C THR A 82 -8.64 -4.92 15.22
N GLU A 83 -8.33 -4.05 14.27
CA GLU A 83 -6.96 -3.73 13.84
C GLU A 83 -6.14 -3.10 14.96
N ALA A 84 -6.70 -2.17 15.73
CA ALA A 84 -6.04 -1.58 16.89
C ALA A 84 -5.73 -2.62 17.97
N ARG A 85 -6.63 -3.59 18.22
CA ARG A 85 -6.37 -4.72 19.11
C ARG A 85 -5.26 -5.64 18.59
N GLN A 86 -5.26 -5.95 17.31
CA GLN A 86 -4.21 -6.74 16.67
C GLN A 86 -2.84 -6.04 16.75
N MET A 87 -2.79 -4.72 16.55
CA MET A 87 -1.57 -3.93 16.70
C MET A 87 -1.05 -3.95 18.15
N LYS A 88 -1.94 -3.85 19.14
CA LYS A 88 -1.58 -3.95 20.56
C LYS A 88 -1.04 -5.34 20.91
N VAL A 89 -1.66 -6.40 20.42
CA VAL A 89 -1.18 -7.77 20.58
C VAL A 89 0.20 -7.93 19.91
N LEU A 90 0.38 -7.39 18.70
CA LEU A 90 1.68 -7.42 18.03
C LEU A 90 2.74 -6.67 18.84
N ASP A 91 2.48 -5.47 19.33
CA ASP A 91 3.43 -4.71 20.16
C ASP A 91 3.82 -5.48 21.43
N THR A 92 2.84 -6.09 22.10
CA THR A 92 3.10 -6.93 23.30
C THR A 92 3.97 -8.14 22.95
N VAL A 93 3.70 -8.83 21.84
CA VAL A 93 4.51 -9.96 21.37
C VAL A 93 5.93 -9.53 20.99
N LEU A 94 6.08 -8.40 20.34
CA LEU A 94 7.39 -7.88 19.98
C LEU A 94 8.22 -7.55 21.22
N ARG A 95 7.63 -6.91 22.24
CA ARG A 95 8.31 -6.53 23.49
C ARG A 95 8.57 -7.72 24.41
N TYR A 96 7.53 -8.44 24.78
CA TYR A 96 7.57 -9.43 25.86
C TYR A 96 7.52 -10.88 25.37
N GLY A 97 7.28 -11.09 24.06
CA GLY A 97 7.05 -12.41 23.49
C GLY A 97 5.65 -12.95 23.79
N PHE A 98 5.40 -14.20 23.41
CA PHE A 98 4.09 -14.85 23.57
C PHE A 98 3.65 -14.95 25.05
N ASN A 99 4.59 -15.07 25.97
CA ASN A 99 4.30 -15.20 27.40
C ASN A 99 3.75 -13.91 28.02
N GLY A 100 3.99 -12.76 27.41
CA GLY A 100 3.46 -11.46 27.84
C GLY A 100 1.99 -11.23 27.49
N LEU A 101 1.36 -12.13 26.75
CA LEU A 101 -0.05 -12.00 26.35
C LEU A 101 -0.97 -12.56 27.46
N ASP A 102 -2.08 -11.85 27.67
CA ASP A 102 -3.24 -12.34 28.43
C ASP A 102 -4.01 -13.42 27.66
N SER A 103 -5.08 -13.96 28.24
CA SER A 103 -5.88 -15.03 27.63
C SER A 103 -6.54 -14.62 26.33
N GLU A 104 -7.08 -13.40 26.26
CA GLU A 104 -7.73 -12.84 25.06
C GLU A 104 -6.69 -12.56 23.97
N GLY A 105 -5.57 -11.94 24.30
CA GLY A 105 -4.48 -11.68 23.38
C GLY A 105 -3.87 -12.96 22.79
N ARG A 106 -3.79 -14.06 23.58
CA ARG A 106 -3.33 -15.37 23.07
C ARG A 106 -4.30 -15.98 22.06
N GLN A 107 -5.60 -15.79 22.28
CA GLN A 107 -6.60 -16.26 21.33
C GLN A 107 -6.52 -15.47 20.02
N LEU A 108 -6.49 -14.14 20.10
CA LEU A 108 -6.36 -13.25 18.93
C LEU A 108 -5.04 -13.52 18.17
N TYR A 109 -3.95 -13.76 18.88
CA TYR A 109 -2.68 -14.15 18.27
C TYR A 109 -2.77 -15.49 17.52
N LYS A 110 -3.50 -16.47 18.04
CA LYS A 110 -3.74 -17.75 17.35
C LYS A 110 -4.56 -17.54 16.07
N GLU A 111 -5.58 -16.70 16.12
CA GLU A 111 -6.39 -16.33 14.96
C GLU A 111 -5.56 -15.64 13.87
N MET A 112 -4.69 -14.70 14.26
CA MET A 112 -3.73 -14.06 13.35
C MET A 112 -2.77 -15.06 12.71
N ARG A 113 -2.35 -16.12 13.43
CA ARG A 113 -1.52 -17.20 12.89
C ARG A 113 -2.28 -18.12 11.95
N ALA A 114 -3.54 -18.44 12.26
CA ALA A 114 -4.39 -19.31 11.44
C ALA A 114 -4.71 -18.72 10.06
N GLN A 115 -4.68 -17.39 9.92
CA GLN A 115 -4.84 -16.68 8.64
C GLN A 115 -3.61 -16.82 7.72
N THR A 116 -2.51 -17.43 8.18
CA THR A 116 -1.32 -17.68 7.36
C THR A 116 -1.53 -18.93 6.50
N VAL A 117 -1.78 -18.75 5.23
CA VAL A 117 -1.99 -19.85 4.29
C VAL A 117 -0.72 -20.71 4.20
N GLY A 118 -0.81 -21.98 4.68
CA GLY A 118 0.16 -23.04 4.41
C GLY A 118 1.35 -23.19 5.33
N GLY A 119 1.34 -22.66 6.54
CA GLY A 119 2.38 -22.89 7.56
C GLY A 119 1.88 -23.80 8.66
N ASP A 120 2.54 -24.96 8.87
CA ASP A 120 2.41 -25.75 10.08
C ASP A 120 2.84 -24.91 11.28
N GLY A 121 2.00 -24.20 11.91
CA GLY A 121 2.19 -23.29 13.07
C GLY A 121 3.38 -23.50 14.04
N SER A 122 4.34 -24.38 13.72
CA SER A 122 5.52 -24.71 14.50
C SER A 122 6.67 -23.72 14.39
N ASP A 123 6.75 -22.94 13.31
CA ASP A 123 7.96 -22.16 12.95
C ASP A 123 8.04 -20.73 13.51
N GLY A 124 7.19 -20.33 14.47
CA GLY A 124 7.32 -19.05 15.18
C GLY A 124 7.07 -17.77 14.35
N GLY A 125 6.64 -17.90 13.10
CA GLY A 125 6.25 -16.75 12.25
C GLY A 125 4.84 -16.27 12.56
N VAL A 126 4.63 -14.96 12.55
CA VAL A 126 3.34 -14.30 12.77
C VAL A 126 2.92 -13.61 11.49
N THR A 127 1.68 -13.82 11.06
CA THR A 127 1.07 -12.95 10.06
C THR A 127 0.91 -11.57 10.70
N VAL A 128 1.49 -10.57 10.07
CA VAL A 128 1.42 -9.20 10.58
C VAL A 128 0.05 -8.59 10.33
N PRO A 129 -0.49 -7.78 11.27
CA PRO A 129 -1.71 -7.01 11.06
C PRO A 129 -1.63 -6.15 9.79
N THR A 130 -2.78 -5.91 9.17
CA THR A 130 -2.89 -5.09 7.95
C THR A 130 -2.27 -3.71 8.13
N GLU A 131 -2.49 -3.07 9.27
CA GLU A 131 -1.92 -1.75 9.59
C GLU A 131 -0.39 -1.78 9.61
N PHE A 132 0.23 -2.78 10.27
CA PHE A 132 1.69 -2.91 10.28
C PHE A 132 2.25 -3.16 8.87
N ARG A 133 1.59 -4.05 8.12
CA ARG A 133 1.94 -4.30 6.71
C ARG A 133 1.88 -3.02 5.88
N ASN A 134 0.81 -2.24 6.04
CA ASN A 134 0.64 -0.98 5.31
C ASN A 134 1.75 0.03 5.64
N ARG A 135 2.15 0.15 6.90
CA ARG A 135 3.30 0.98 7.32
C ARG A 135 4.63 0.52 6.68
N VAL A 136 4.84 -0.79 6.57
CA VAL A 136 6.01 -1.36 5.89
C VAL A 136 5.95 -1.05 4.39
N VAL A 137 4.82 -1.30 3.73
CA VAL A 137 4.63 -1.05 2.28
C VAL A 137 4.75 0.45 1.96
N GLU A 138 4.21 1.34 2.79
CA GLU A 138 4.35 2.79 2.62
C GLU A 138 5.83 3.20 2.68
N THR A 139 6.57 2.68 3.64
CA THR A 139 8.02 2.92 3.71
C THR A 139 8.75 2.33 2.50
N MET A 140 8.33 1.16 2.00
CA MET A 140 8.91 0.57 0.79
C MET A 140 8.69 1.45 -0.44
N LYS A 141 7.51 2.08 -0.59
CA LYS A 141 7.21 2.99 -1.71
C LYS A 141 8.17 4.18 -1.79
N ALA A 142 8.65 4.68 -0.65
CA ALA A 142 9.64 5.76 -0.63
C ALA A 142 10.97 5.38 -1.32
N PHE A 143 11.29 4.09 -1.40
CA PHE A 143 12.49 3.56 -2.04
C PHE A 143 12.18 2.78 -3.32
N GLY A 144 10.91 2.73 -3.71
CA GLY A 144 10.40 1.81 -4.72
C GLY A 144 10.75 2.17 -6.17
N GLY A 145 11.28 3.37 -6.45
CA GLY A 145 11.71 3.73 -7.80
C GLY A 145 10.77 3.27 -8.91
N VAL A 146 11.19 2.27 -9.69
CA VAL A 146 10.41 1.69 -10.79
C VAL A 146 9.10 1.06 -10.32
N ALA A 147 9.03 0.52 -9.10
CA ALA A 147 7.80 -0.10 -8.58
C ALA A 147 6.65 0.91 -8.38
N ASN A 148 6.94 2.21 -8.30
CA ASN A 148 5.92 3.25 -8.15
C ASN A 148 5.21 3.61 -9.48
N ILE A 149 5.83 3.26 -10.60
CA ILE A 149 5.33 3.56 -11.95
C ILE A 149 4.90 2.29 -12.71
N ALA A 150 5.24 1.12 -12.19
CA ALA A 150 4.88 -0.19 -12.71
C ALA A 150 3.48 -0.63 -12.23
N THR A 151 2.90 -1.62 -12.88
CA THR A 151 1.66 -2.24 -12.45
C THR A 151 1.96 -3.27 -11.34
N VAL A 152 1.42 -3.02 -10.15
CA VAL A 152 1.60 -3.92 -8.99
C VAL A 152 0.30 -4.64 -8.70
N PHE A 153 0.33 -5.96 -8.66
CA PHE A 153 -0.81 -6.77 -8.25
C PHE A 153 -0.45 -7.73 -7.11
N GLU A 154 -1.43 -8.00 -6.27
CA GLU A 154 -1.26 -8.86 -5.11
C GLU A 154 -1.94 -10.22 -5.31
N THR A 155 -1.32 -11.27 -4.80
CA THR A 155 -1.86 -12.63 -4.81
C THR A 155 -1.83 -13.23 -3.42
N ASP A 156 -2.80 -14.09 -3.11
CA ASP A 156 -2.88 -14.74 -1.79
C ASP A 156 -1.85 -15.87 -1.67
N THR A 157 -1.54 -16.55 -2.76
CA THR A 157 -0.59 -17.67 -2.80
C THR A 157 0.64 -17.37 -3.64
N GLY A 158 1.74 -18.09 -3.39
CA GLY A 158 2.96 -18.02 -4.18
C GLY A 158 3.03 -19.04 -5.35
N ALA A 159 1.93 -19.70 -5.70
CA ALA A 159 1.91 -20.64 -6.82
C ALA A 159 2.27 -19.94 -8.14
N PRO A 160 3.06 -20.56 -9.03
CA PRO A 160 3.42 -19.96 -10.31
C PRO A 160 2.17 -19.66 -11.15
N ILE A 161 2.14 -18.47 -11.76
CA ILE A 161 1.07 -18.05 -12.67
C ILE A 161 1.65 -18.05 -14.08
N GLN A 162 0.96 -18.71 -15.00
CA GLN A 162 1.32 -18.66 -16.42
C GLN A 162 0.79 -17.35 -17.00
N TRP A 163 1.70 -16.53 -17.53
CA TRP A 163 1.38 -15.26 -18.16
C TRP A 163 1.58 -15.38 -19.66
N VAL A 164 0.60 -14.94 -20.42
CA VAL A 164 0.69 -14.91 -21.89
C VAL A 164 1.32 -13.59 -22.29
N THR A 165 2.44 -13.64 -22.99
CA THR A 165 3.10 -12.48 -23.59
C THR A 165 2.85 -12.48 -25.09
N THR A 166 2.48 -11.34 -25.63
CA THR A 166 2.31 -11.14 -27.08
C THR A 166 3.28 -10.08 -27.55
N ASP A 167 3.87 -10.27 -28.71
CA ASP A 167 4.63 -9.25 -29.41
C ASP A 167 3.93 -8.97 -30.74
N GLY A 168 3.05 -7.98 -30.73
CA GLY A 168 2.22 -7.60 -31.88
C GLY A 168 2.75 -6.36 -32.63
N THR A 169 3.96 -5.89 -32.33
CA THR A 169 4.54 -4.68 -32.96
C THR A 169 4.76 -4.79 -34.47
N THR A 170 4.76 -6.01 -35.02
CA THR A 170 4.92 -6.29 -36.45
C THR A 170 3.64 -6.73 -37.14
N ASP A 171 2.53 -6.81 -36.40
CA ASP A 171 1.24 -7.27 -36.95
C ASP A 171 0.54 -6.11 -37.65
N GLU A 172 0.50 -6.15 -38.95
CA GLU A 172 -0.14 -5.15 -39.79
C GLU A 172 -1.37 -5.71 -40.52
N GLY A 173 -2.42 -4.90 -40.60
CA GLY A 173 -3.59 -5.23 -41.44
C GLY A 173 -3.23 -5.09 -42.93
N VAL A 174 -3.60 -6.10 -43.72
CA VAL A 174 -3.36 -6.13 -45.16
C VAL A 174 -4.64 -5.72 -45.93
N MET A 175 -4.51 -4.84 -46.93
CA MET A 175 -5.61 -4.53 -47.83
C MET A 175 -5.87 -5.71 -48.78
N VAL A 176 -7.10 -6.20 -48.81
CA VAL A 176 -7.51 -7.34 -49.62
C VAL A 176 -8.46 -6.85 -50.70
N GLY A 177 -8.23 -7.23 -51.94
CA GLY A 177 -9.11 -6.94 -53.06
C GLY A 177 -10.40 -7.76 -53.08
N GLU A 178 -11.35 -7.36 -53.89
CA GLU A 178 -12.61 -8.10 -54.04
C GLU A 178 -12.33 -9.51 -54.61
N ALA A 179 -12.72 -10.54 -53.88
CA ALA A 179 -12.48 -11.97 -54.16
C ALA A 179 -11.02 -12.45 -54.02
N GLU A 180 -10.15 -11.73 -53.30
CA GLU A 180 -8.82 -12.20 -52.93
C GLU A 180 -8.85 -12.90 -51.56
N GLU A 181 -8.04 -13.95 -51.39
CA GLU A 181 -7.91 -14.70 -50.18
C GLU A 181 -7.08 -13.91 -49.15
N SER A 182 -7.63 -13.72 -47.93
CA SER A 182 -6.91 -13.06 -46.83
C SER A 182 -5.71 -13.89 -46.37
N THR A 183 -4.55 -13.25 -46.29
CA THR A 183 -3.33 -13.88 -45.74
C THR A 183 -3.50 -14.20 -44.26
N GLU A 184 -3.25 -15.45 -43.86
CA GLU A 184 -3.24 -15.84 -42.48
C GLU A 184 -1.96 -15.32 -41.80
N GLN A 185 -2.13 -14.45 -40.80
CA GLN A 185 -1.04 -13.99 -39.94
C GLN A 185 -1.23 -14.62 -38.56
N GLY A 186 -0.41 -15.60 -38.22
CA GLY A 186 -0.49 -16.31 -36.95
C GLY A 186 0.06 -15.48 -35.81
N MET A 187 -0.74 -15.21 -34.77
CA MET A 187 -0.27 -14.60 -33.53
C MET A 187 0.70 -15.55 -32.81
N LYS A 188 1.90 -15.04 -32.49
CA LYS A 188 2.87 -15.77 -31.67
C LYS A 188 2.62 -15.45 -30.18
N PHE A 189 2.12 -16.43 -29.47
CA PHE A 189 1.99 -16.33 -28.02
C PHE A 189 3.25 -16.86 -27.34
N GLY A 190 3.91 -16.01 -26.54
CA GLY A 190 4.91 -16.45 -25.60
C GLY A 190 4.23 -16.79 -24.27
N GLN A 191 4.62 -17.89 -23.65
CA GLN A 191 4.18 -18.24 -22.31
C GLN A 191 5.34 -18.08 -21.34
N VAL A 192 5.17 -17.18 -20.35
CA VAL A 192 6.18 -16.95 -19.31
C VAL A 192 5.56 -17.18 -17.94
N SER A 193 6.24 -17.91 -17.09
CA SER A 193 5.80 -18.16 -15.73
C SER A 193 6.31 -17.05 -14.81
N ILE A 194 5.40 -16.41 -14.07
CA ILE A 194 5.72 -15.49 -12.98
C ILE A 194 5.58 -16.24 -11.64
N GLY A 195 6.69 -16.35 -10.92
CA GLY A 195 6.77 -17.06 -9.64
C GLY A 195 6.51 -16.16 -8.44
N ALA A 196 7.13 -16.51 -7.31
CA ALA A 196 7.18 -15.70 -6.10
C ALA A 196 8.45 -16.03 -5.32
N LYS A 197 9.52 -15.32 -5.58
CA LYS A 197 10.81 -15.52 -4.91
C LYS A 197 10.77 -14.88 -3.50
N LYS A 198 11.38 -15.56 -2.54
CA LYS A 198 11.41 -15.14 -1.14
C LYS A 198 12.61 -14.23 -0.86
N MET A 199 12.35 -13.04 -0.34
CA MET A 199 13.33 -12.07 0.12
C MET A 199 13.26 -11.88 1.63
N THR A 200 14.37 -11.54 2.24
CA THR A 200 14.47 -11.26 3.68
C THR A 200 14.92 -9.82 3.94
N SER A 201 14.41 -9.22 5.02
CA SER A 201 14.85 -7.90 5.51
C SER A 201 16.25 -7.91 6.14
N ASN A 202 16.88 -9.07 6.25
CA ASN A 202 17.98 -9.34 7.17
C ASN A 202 17.61 -9.08 8.64
N ILE A 203 18.39 -9.61 9.57
CA ILE A 203 18.08 -9.53 10.99
C ILE A 203 18.33 -8.12 11.51
N ILE A 204 17.34 -7.54 12.18
CA ILE A 204 17.46 -6.32 12.96
C ILE A 204 17.61 -6.73 14.42
N LYS A 205 18.69 -6.32 15.08
CA LYS A 205 18.96 -6.62 16.48
C LYS A 205 18.63 -5.40 17.32
N ILE A 206 17.89 -5.59 18.40
CA ILE A 206 17.52 -4.56 19.37
C ILE A 206 17.82 -5.10 20.76
N SER A 207 18.32 -4.26 21.67
CA SER A 207 18.56 -4.62 23.07
C SER A 207 17.24 -4.95 23.78
N ASP A 208 17.24 -5.99 24.62
CA ASP A 208 16.07 -6.38 25.43
C ASP A 208 15.71 -5.28 26.44
N GLU A 209 16.69 -4.57 26.99
CA GLU A 209 16.49 -3.42 27.87
C GLU A 209 15.75 -2.29 27.15
N LEU A 210 16.21 -1.93 25.93
CA LEU A 210 15.54 -0.90 25.12
C LEU A 210 14.09 -1.29 24.81
N MET A 211 13.82 -2.58 24.58
CA MET A 211 12.48 -3.07 24.31
C MET A 211 11.54 -2.94 25.51
N ARG A 212 12.05 -3.12 26.74
CA ARG A 212 11.25 -3.11 27.97
C ARG A 212 11.07 -1.71 28.54
N ASP A 213 12.14 -0.92 28.54
CA ASP A 213 12.22 0.32 29.32
C ASP A 213 11.82 1.55 28.49
N SER A 214 11.76 1.46 27.16
CA SER A 214 11.47 2.64 26.34
C SER A 214 9.97 2.87 26.14
N GLY A 215 9.52 4.10 26.35
CA GLY A 215 8.22 4.61 25.92
C GLY A 215 8.14 4.87 24.41
N VAL A 216 9.15 4.46 23.62
CA VAL A 216 9.22 4.67 22.17
C VAL A 216 8.34 3.67 21.44
N ASP A 217 7.72 4.10 20.34
CA ASP A 217 7.02 3.21 19.39
C ASP A 217 8.02 2.26 18.69
N ILE A 218 8.34 1.15 19.36
CA ILE A 218 9.23 0.11 18.84
C ILE A 218 8.65 -0.54 17.59
N THR A 219 7.34 -0.78 17.58
CA THR A 219 6.64 -1.39 16.44
C THR A 219 6.78 -0.55 15.18
N GLY A 220 6.56 0.77 15.27
CA GLY A 220 6.78 1.68 14.16
C GLY A 220 8.25 1.82 13.77
N LEU A 221 9.19 1.77 14.72
CA LEU A 221 10.62 1.77 14.41
C LEU A 221 11.02 0.53 13.61
N ILE A 222 10.57 -0.66 14.03
CA ILE A 222 10.82 -1.93 13.33
C ILE A 222 10.20 -1.88 11.94
N ALA A 223 8.95 -1.44 11.79
CA ALA A 223 8.26 -1.32 10.52
C ALA A 223 9.04 -0.44 9.52
N ARG A 224 9.48 0.76 9.96
CA ARG A 224 10.28 1.67 9.12
C ARG A 224 11.62 1.06 8.71
N ARG A 225 12.34 0.41 9.64
CA ARG A 225 13.63 -0.21 9.34
C ARG A 225 13.50 -1.41 8.40
N ILE A 226 12.50 -2.26 8.61
CA ILE A 226 12.18 -3.37 7.73
C ILE A 226 11.77 -2.84 6.35
N GLY A 227 10.83 -1.88 6.30
CA GLY A 227 10.34 -1.30 5.05
C GLY A 227 11.45 -0.68 4.21
N SER A 228 12.36 0.08 4.82
CA SER A 228 13.49 0.67 4.09
C SER A 228 14.47 -0.38 3.53
N ARG A 229 14.72 -1.47 4.25
CA ARG A 229 15.59 -2.56 3.77
C ARG A 229 14.94 -3.39 2.67
N LEU A 230 13.67 -3.74 2.84
CA LEU A 230 12.90 -4.48 1.83
C LEU A 230 12.73 -3.63 0.57
N GLY A 231 12.35 -2.36 0.70
CA GLY A 231 12.16 -1.46 -0.45
C GLY A 231 13.42 -1.29 -1.29
N ARG A 232 14.57 -1.04 -0.65
CA ARG A 232 15.85 -0.94 -1.37
C ARG A 232 16.26 -2.28 -2.01
N GLY A 233 16.04 -3.40 -1.32
CA GLY A 233 16.32 -4.73 -1.83
C GLY A 233 15.43 -5.09 -3.00
N GLU A 234 14.12 -4.81 -2.90
CA GLU A 234 13.16 -5.02 -3.97
C GLU A 234 13.48 -4.17 -5.20
N ALA A 235 13.71 -2.86 -5.04
CA ALA A 235 14.07 -1.98 -6.16
C ALA A 235 15.32 -2.47 -6.89
N LYS A 236 16.34 -2.88 -6.14
CA LYS A 236 17.58 -3.45 -6.74
C LYS A 236 17.30 -4.74 -7.50
N GLN A 237 16.49 -5.64 -6.96
CA GLN A 237 16.17 -6.92 -7.61
C GLN A 237 15.25 -6.72 -8.83
N LEU A 238 14.25 -5.83 -8.75
CA LEU A 238 13.35 -5.50 -9.86
C LEU A 238 14.10 -5.00 -11.09
N LEU A 239 15.20 -4.27 -10.89
CA LEU A 239 16.02 -3.76 -11.99
C LEU A 239 17.14 -4.72 -12.39
N ASN A 240 17.96 -5.17 -11.44
CA ASN A 240 19.22 -5.86 -11.71
C ASN A 240 19.20 -7.36 -11.39
N GLY A 241 18.06 -7.95 -11.03
CA GLY A 241 17.99 -9.38 -10.76
C GLY A 241 18.50 -10.20 -11.96
N ASP A 242 19.37 -11.20 -11.70
CA ASP A 242 19.99 -12.03 -12.73
C ASP A 242 19.18 -13.28 -13.10
N GLY A 243 18.06 -13.51 -12.42
CA GLY A 243 17.21 -14.69 -12.63
C GLY A 243 17.84 -16.01 -12.19
N GLN A 244 19.04 -15.99 -11.59
CA GLN A 244 19.74 -17.19 -11.15
C GLN A 244 19.41 -17.52 -9.69
N GLY A 245 19.30 -18.81 -9.38
CA GLY A 245 19.02 -19.28 -8.02
C GLY A 245 17.76 -18.67 -7.43
N ASN A 246 17.90 -17.90 -6.36
CA ASN A 246 16.80 -17.25 -5.65
C ASN A 246 16.49 -15.82 -6.15
N ASN A 247 17.25 -15.29 -7.10
CA ASN A 247 17.02 -13.97 -7.63
C ASN A 247 15.87 -13.97 -8.65
N ILE A 248 15.12 -12.87 -8.70
CA ILE A 248 14.14 -12.66 -9.77
C ILE A 248 14.84 -12.26 -11.07
N LYS A 249 14.13 -12.36 -12.18
CA LYS A 249 14.62 -11.84 -13.45
C LYS A 249 14.30 -10.34 -13.54
N GLY A 250 15.30 -9.51 -13.29
CA GLY A 250 15.16 -8.05 -13.28
C GLY A 250 14.83 -7.46 -14.64
N LEU A 251 14.31 -6.25 -14.66
CA LEU A 251 13.87 -5.55 -15.87
C LEU A 251 15.01 -5.42 -16.89
N LEU A 252 16.22 -5.05 -16.46
CA LEU A 252 17.37 -4.89 -17.36
C LEU A 252 17.75 -6.18 -18.12
N MET A 253 17.45 -7.35 -17.55
CA MET A 253 17.66 -8.64 -18.18
C MET A 253 16.54 -9.01 -19.18
N GLN A 254 15.35 -8.47 -18.99
CA GLN A 254 14.20 -8.76 -19.84
C GLN A 254 14.14 -7.88 -21.09
N LEU A 255 14.78 -6.69 -21.02
CA LEU A 255 14.78 -5.71 -22.12
C LEU A 255 15.59 -6.19 -23.32
N THR A 256 15.01 -6.03 -24.49
CA THR A 256 15.64 -6.25 -25.79
C THR A 256 15.61 -4.96 -26.61
N GLY A 257 16.70 -4.67 -27.32
CA GLY A 257 16.80 -3.46 -28.15
C GLY A 257 16.98 -2.17 -27.32
N GLY A 258 16.92 -1.05 -28.01
CA GLY A 258 17.14 0.28 -27.49
C GLY A 258 18.26 1.00 -28.24
N ALA A 259 18.84 2.04 -27.62
CA ALA A 259 19.92 2.83 -28.18
C ALA A 259 21.28 2.48 -27.52
N THR A 260 22.35 2.77 -28.22
CA THR A 260 23.73 2.69 -27.67
C THR A 260 24.35 4.07 -27.74
N SER A 261 24.99 4.54 -26.67
CA SER A 261 25.59 5.88 -26.66
C SER A 261 26.67 6.01 -27.74
N ALA A 262 26.77 7.17 -28.35
CA ALA A 262 27.81 7.43 -29.37
C ALA A 262 29.20 7.42 -28.79
N VAL A 263 29.36 7.94 -27.58
CA VAL A 263 30.65 8.08 -26.90
C VAL A 263 30.81 7.03 -25.79
N ALA A 264 31.98 6.40 -25.71
CA ALA A 264 32.28 5.44 -24.65
C ALA A 264 32.25 6.12 -23.27
N GLY A 265 31.57 5.48 -22.32
CA GLY A 265 31.51 5.94 -20.92
C GLY A 265 30.69 7.22 -20.66
N SER A 266 30.05 7.81 -21.68
CA SER A 266 29.23 9.01 -21.53
C SER A 266 27.93 8.93 -22.32
N ILE A 267 26.97 9.79 -21.95
CA ILE A 267 25.66 9.92 -22.61
C ILE A 267 25.52 11.37 -23.10
N THR A 268 25.11 11.54 -24.33
CA THR A 268 24.82 12.85 -24.95
C THR A 268 23.32 13.08 -25.04
N HIS A 269 22.91 14.32 -25.30
CA HIS A 269 21.50 14.64 -25.56
C HIS A 269 20.95 13.88 -26.78
N SER A 270 21.76 13.72 -27.84
CA SER A 270 21.37 12.95 -29.03
C SER A 270 21.07 11.49 -28.70
N ASP A 271 21.81 10.87 -27.76
CA ASP A 271 21.56 9.49 -27.34
C ASP A 271 20.21 9.35 -26.66
N LEU A 272 19.79 10.36 -25.88
CA LEU A 272 18.46 10.37 -25.24
C LEU A 272 17.34 10.45 -26.30
N LEU A 273 17.49 11.31 -27.30
CA LEU A 273 16.55 11.40 -28.41
C LEU A 273 16.46 10.08 -29.17
N GLN A 274 17.60 9.43 -29.46
CA GLN A 274 17.63 8.11 -30.10
C GLN A 274 16.89 7.06 -29.27
N LEU A 275 17.10 7.05 -27.93
CA LEU A 275 16.35 6.15 -27.07
C LEU A 275 14.85 6.41 -27.12
N LYS A 276 14.42 7.66 -27.02
CA LYS A 276 13.00 8.04 -27.11
C LYS A 276 12.37 7.55 -28.42
N HIS A 277 13.05 7.77 -29.53
CA HIS A 277 12.54 7.36 -30.85
C HIS A 277 12.71 5.88 -31.16
N SER A 278 13.44 5.12 -30.34
CA SER A 278 13.50 3.65 -30.45
C SER A 278 12.27 2.94 -29.88
N VAL A 279 11.43 3.64 -29.09
CA VAL A 279 10.15 3.14 -28.62
C VAL A 279 9.08 3.52 -29.64
N ASP A 280 8.21 2.58 -30.01
CA ASP A 280 7.13 2.83 -30.95
C ASP A 280 6.20 3.94 -30.44
N PRO A 281 5.71 4.86 -31.30
CA PRO A 281 4.77 5.89 -30.95
C PRO A 281 3.52 5.41 -30.20
N ALA A 282 3.06 4.18 -30.47
CA ALA A 282 1.92 3.58 -29.80
C ALA A 282 2.14 3.40 -28.28
N TYR A 283 3.39 3.19 -27.85
CA TYR A 283 3.76 3.07 -26.42
C TYR A 283 4.22 4.39 -25.80
N ARG A 284 4.28 5.49 -26.57
CA ARG A 284 4.65 6.84 -26.08
C ARG A 284 3.43 7.64 -25.60
N ALA A 285 2.62 7.02 -24.72
CA ALA A 285 1.40 7.62 -24.16
C ALA A 285 1.71 8.39 -22.84
N ALA A 286 0.67 8.83 -22.15
CA ALA A 286 0.76 9.66 -20.94
C ALA A 286 1.55 9.01 -19.76
N ASN A 287 1.67 7.68 -19.75
CA ASN A 287 2.39 6.96 -18.69
C ASN A 287 3.87 6.71 -18.99
N THR A 288 4.36 7.21 -20.13
CA THR A 288 5.77 7.08 -20.51
C THR A 288 6.66 7.88 -19.59
N ARG A 289 7.76 7.26 -19.15
CA ARG A 289 8.71 7.88 -18.21
C ARG A 289 10.13 7.51 -18.53
N TRP A 290 11.02 8.40 -18.09
CA TRP A 290 12.45 8.11 -18.00
C TRP A 290 12.77 7.49 -16.65
N VAL A 291 13.64 6.48 -16.59
CA VAL A 291 14.14 5.91 -15.33
C VAL A 291 15.65 5.83 -15.36
N PHE A 292 16.29 6.39 -14.35
CA PHE A 292 17.74 6.41 -14.21
C PHE A 292 18.17 6.68 -12.77
N ASN A 293 19.46 6.56 -12.49
CA ASN A 293 20.05 6.83 -11.19
C ASN A 293 20.23 8.35 -10.97
N ASP A 294 20.25 8.81 -9.74
CA ASP A 294 20.47 10.22 -9.37
C ASP A 294 21.80 10.78 -9.88
N ASN A 295 22.89 9.97 -9.86
CA ASN A 295 24.16 10.37 -10.44
C ASN A 295 24.06 10.60 -11.95
N THR A 296 23.20 9.87 -12.63
CA THR A 296 22.93 10.06 -14.07
C THR A 296 22.18 11.36 -14.30
N LEU A 297 21.22 11.71 -13.43
CA LEU A 297 20.53 13.00 -13.45
C LEU A 297 21.51 14.16 -13.28
N LEU A 298 22.46 14.06 -12.33
CA LEU A 298 23.52 15.06 -12.17
C LEU A 298 24.31 15.22 -13.46
N GLY A 299 24.69 14.11 -14.13
CA GLY A 299 25.36 14.15 -15.43
C GLY A 299 24.54 14.88 -16.50
N PHE A 300 23.22 14.64 -16.57
CA PHE A 300 22.33 15.31 -17.52
C PHE A 300 22.22 16.82 -17.26
N LYS A 301 22.11 17.23 -16.01
CA LYS A 301 22.07 18.65 -15.62
C LYS A 301 23.39 19.38 -15.91
N GLN A 302 24.50 18.67 -16.02
CA GLN A 302 25.81 19.21 -16.36
C GLN A 302 26.09 19.24 -17.86
N LEU A 303 25.21 18.67 -18.71
CA LEU A 303 25.38 18.72 -20.17
C LEU A 303 25.35 20.15 -20.67
N LYS A 304 26.32 20.48 -21.52
CA LYS A 304 26.48 21.80 -22.13
C LYS A 304 26.48 21.67 -23.67
N ASP A 305 26.06 22.73 -24.33
CA ASP A 305 26.22 22.86 -25.77
C ASP A 305 27.69 23.20 -26.14
N SER A 306 27.95 23.30 -27.44
CA SER A 306 29.28 23.67 -27.95
C SER A 306 29.74 25.08 -27.53
N THR A 307 28.86 25.93 -27.04
CA THR A 307 29.13 27.29 -26.56
C THR A 307 29.28 27.35 -25.03
N GLY A 308 29.14 26.20 -24.34
CA GLY A 308 29.27 26.13 -22.88
C GLY A 308 27.97 26.44 -22.11
N ARG A 309 26.86 26.63 -22.79
CA ARG A 309 25.55 26.87 -22.16
C ARG A 309 24.95 25.55 -21.67
N PRO A 310 24.36 25.48 -20.47
CA PRO A 310 23.65 24.30 -20.02
C PRO A 310 22.50 23.95 -20.98
N LEU A 311 22.42 22.71 -21.42
CA LEU A 311 21.31 22.21 -22.23
C LEU A 311 20.03 22.08 -21.40
N TRP A 312 20.20 21.70 -20.16
CA TRP A 312 19.11 21.69 -19.18
C TRP A 312 19.08 23.01 -18.44
N LEU A 313 18.16 23.87 -18.76
CA LEU A 313 17.96 25.10 -18.00
C LEU A 313 17.33 24.73 -16.65
N PRO A 314 18.05 24.97 -15.53
CA PRO A 314 17.49 24.74 -14.22
C PRO A 314 16.29 25.68 -14.05
N ASP A 315 15.18 25.11 -13.60
CA ASP A 315 14.04 25.90 -13.17
C ASP A 315 14.37 26.59 -11.85
N VAL A 316 14.93 27.79 -11.96
CA VAL A 316 15.29 28.63 -10.80
C VAL A 316 14.02 29.11 -10.08
N ALA A 317 12.86 29.07 -10.73
CA ALA A 317 11.59 29.52 -10.20
C ALA A 317 10.74 28.38 -9.59
N GLY A 318 11.14 27.11 -9.71
CA GLY A 318 10.42 25.96 -9.14
C GLY A 318 9.06 25.67 -9.77
N VAL A 319 8.79 26.13 -10.99
CA VAL A 319 7.46 26.08 -11.62
C VAL A 319 7.35 25.00 -12.69
N ALA A 320 8.46 24.53 -13.27
CA ALA A 320 8.41 23.50 -14.32
C ALA A 320 8.39 22.10 -13.72
N PRO A 321 7.51 21.19 -14.19
CA PRO A 321 7.56 19.78 -13.80
C PRO A 321 8.92 19.18 -14.16
N ALA A 322 9.38 18.22 -13.37
CA ALA A 322 10.64 17.49 -13.61
C ALA A 322 10.49 16.62 -14.88
N THR A 323 10.81 17.19 -16.05
CA THR A 323 10.67 16.55 -17.36
C THR A 323 11.96 16.59 -18.14
N ILE A 324 12.17 15.56 -18.98
CA ILE A 324 13.20 15.52 -20.00
C ILE A 324 12.48 15.38 -21.34
N ASP A 325 12.67 16.33 -22.25
CA ASP A 325 12.03 16.36 -23.56
C ASP A 325 10.49 16.18 -23.50
N GLY A 326 9.86 16.81 -22.50
CA GLY A 326 8.42 16.78 -22.29
C GLY A 326 7.89 15.63 -21.45
N ASP A 327 8.68 14.56 -21.24
CA ASP A 327 8.27 13.38 -20.48
C ASP A 327 8.81 13.41 -19.06
N GLN A 328 8.01 12.93 -18.10
CA GLN A 328 8.39 12.86 -16.70
C GLN A 328 9.51 11.84 -16.48
N TYR A 329 10.30 12.03 -15.43
CA TYR A 329 11.30 11.06 -15.03
C TYR A 329 11.09 10.55 -13.60
N GLN A 330 11.55 9.33 -13.37
CA GLN A 330 11.59 8.68 -12.06
C GLN A 330 13.03 8.34 -11.70
N ILE A 331 13.48 8.80 -10.54
CA ILE A 331 14.79 8.42 -10.01
C ILE A 331 14.68 7.06 -9.32
N ASP A 332 15.58 6.14 -9.70
CA ASP A 332 15.71 4.85 -9.02
C ASP A 332 17.18 4.57 -8.73
N GLN A 333 17.53 4.49 -7.45
CA GLN A 333 18.90 4.21 -7.01
C GLN A 333 19.35 2.77 -7.32
N GLY A 334 18.42 1.89 -7.68
CA GLY A 334 18.72 0.55 -8.19
C GLY A 334 19.30 0.55 -9.60
N MET A 335 19.10 1.63 -10.39
CA MET A 335 19.67 1.75 -11.73
C MET A 335 21.20 1.89 -11.68
N PRO A 336 21.92 1.24 -12.62
CA PRO A 336 23.35 1.46 -12.77
C PRO A 336 23.65 2.93 -13.10
N SER A 337 24.72 3.47 -12.52
CA SER A 337 25.27 4.74 -12.98
C SER A 337 25.86 4.62 -14.38
N VAL A 338 26.06 5.74 -15.05
CA VAL A 338 26.69 5.79 -16.38
C VAL A 338 28.09 5.18 -16.30
N ALA A 339 28.25 4.02 -16.93
CA ALA A 339 29.53 3.31 -17.02
C ALA A 339 29.55 2.46 -18.31
N ALA A 340 30.72 2.25 -18.88
CA ALA A 340 30.90 1.47 -20.11
C ALA A 340 30.22 0.08 -20.02
N GLY A 341 29.46 -0.28 -21.03
CA GLY A 341 28.72 -1.55 -21.12
C GLY A 341 27.47 -1.65 -20.24
N LYS A 342 27.07 -0.62 -19.48
CA LYS A 342 25.90 -0.65 -18.61
C LYS A 342 24.69 -0.01 -19.28
N LYS A 343 23.50 -0.54 -18.99
CA LYS A 343 22.20 0.06 -19.33
C LYS A 343 21.86 1.11 -18.27
N ALA A 344 22.19 2.37 -18.53
CA ALA A 344 22.11 3.44 -17.51
C ALA A 344 20.81 4.23 -17.53
N VAL A 345 20.04 4.18 -18.62
CA VAL A 345 18.78 4.90 -18.79
C VAL A 345 17.74 3.97 -19.40
N LEU A 346 16.53 4.03 -18.87
CA LEU A 346 15.36 3.37 -19.44
C LEU A 346 14.35 4.44 -19.88
N TYR A 347 13.61 4.12 -20.93
CA TYR A 347 12.51 4.93 -21.42
C TYR A 347 11.40 4.05 -21.95
N GLY A 348 10.16 4.39 -21.67
CA GLY A 348 8.99 3.67 -22.15
C GLY A 348 7.81 3.71 -21.19
N ASP A 349 6.79 2.91 -21.48
CA ASP A 349 5.62 2.74 -20.64
C ASP A 349 5.83 1.58 -19.65
N PHE A 350 6.01 1.93 -18.38
CA PHE A 350 6.24 0.96 -17.32
C PHE A 350 4.96 0.27 -16.81
N SER A 351 3.78 0.64 -17.31
CA SER A 351 2.54 -0.08 -16.99
C SER A 351 2.57 -1.54 -17.47
N TYR A 352 3.35 -1.84 -18.53
CA TYR A 352 3.61 -3.20 -19.01
C TYR A 352 4.61 -3.99 -18.16
N PHE A 353 5.24 -3.36 -17.16
CA PHE A 353 6.06 -4.06 -16.19
C PHE A 353 5.20 -4.51 -15.01
N GLN A 354 4.88 -5.80 -14.99
CA GLN A 354 4.00 -6.42 -13.99
C GLN A 354 4.82 -6.86 -12.78
N ILE A 355 4.49 -6.34 -11.60
CA ILE A 355 5.10 -6.72 -10.33
C ILE A 355 4.08 -7.48 -9.51
N ARG A 356 4.36 -8.74 -9.22
CA ARG A 356 3.57 -9.59 -8.37
C ARG A 356 4.08 -9.54 -6.94
N ARG A 357 3.21 -9.26 -5.98
CA ARG A 357 3.50 -9.39 -4.55
C ARG A 357 2.56 -10.39 -3.90
N VAL A 358 3.09 -11.22 -3.00
CA VAL A 358 2.26 -12.13 -2.21
C VAL A 358 1.87 -11.44 -0.91
N LYS A 359 0.57 -11.43 -0.57
CA LYS A 359 0.01 -10.70 0.57
C LYS A 359 0.59 -11.11 1.93
N GLY A 360 0.96 -12.35 2.12
CA GLY A 360 1.49 -12.87 3.38
C GLY A 360 2.92 -12.41 3.64
N MET A 361 3.11 -11.36 4.44
CA MET A 361 4.40 -11.00 5.02
C MET A 361 4.54 -11.69 6.37
N GLU A 362 5.66 -12.37 6.61
CA GLU A 362 5.93 -13.12 7.82
C GLU A 362 7.00 -12.40 8.66
N LEU A 363 6.65 -12.00 9.88
CA LEU A 363 7.59 -11.41 10.84
C LEU A 363 8.00 -12.47 11.85
N ARG A 364 9.30 -12.66 12.05
CA ARG A 364 9.86 -13.58 13.05
C ARG A 364 10.62 -12.83 14.12
N ARG A 365 10.35 -13.15 15.39
CA ARG A 365 11.09 -12.71 16.56
C ARG A 365 12.06 -13.82 16.96
N LEU A 366 13.35 -13.50 17.00
CA LEU A 366 14.44 -14.42 17.33
C LEU A 366 14.98 -14.04 18.71
N SER A 367 14.42 -14.59 19.75
CA SER A 367 14.83 -14.33 21.14
C SER A 367 15.98 -15.22 21.60
N GLU A 368 15.96 -16.52 21.22
CA GLU A 368 16.94 -17.48 21.71
C GLU A 368 18.31 -17.33 21.06
N LYS A 369 18.33 -17.02 19.74
CA LYS A 369 19.57 -16.93 18.96
C LYS A 369 20.58 -15.88 19.47
N TYR A 370 20.11 -14.86 20.17
CA TYR A 370 20.92 -13.74 20.66
C TYR A 370 20.75 -13.51 22.15
N ALA A 371 20.21 -14.49 22.89
CA ALA A 371 19.94 -14.39 24.32
C ALA A 371 21.21 -14.11 25.13
N GLU A 372 22.34 -14.73 24.77
CA GLU A 372 23.65 -14.53 25.41
C GLU A 372 24.19 -13.09 25.32
N PHE A 373 23.72 -12.31 24.30
CA PHE A 373 24.10 -10.92 24.13
C PHE A 373 23.05 -9.92 24.64
N GLY A 374 21.97 -10.37 25.28
CA GLY A 374 20.85 -9.52 25.70
C GLY A 374 20.14 -8.84 24.52
N LEU A 375 20.14 -9.46 23.33
CA LEU A 375 19.59 -8.90 22.10
C LEU A 375 18.41 -9.75 21.60
N ILE A 376 17.43 -9.07 21.00
CA ILE A 376 16.33 -9.70 20.28
C ILE A 376 16.47 -9.38 18.79
N GLY A 377 16.40 -10.41 17.94
CA GLY A 377 16.44 -10.27 16.50
C GLY A 377 15.04 -10.22 15.89
N PHE A 378 14.83 -9.35 14.90
CA PHE A 378 13.61 -9.30 14.10
C PHE A 378 13.95 -9.52 12.63
N LEU A 379 13.17 -10.37 11.99
CA LEU A 379 13.38 -10.78 10.60
C LEU A 379 12.02 -10.82 9.89
N MET A 380 11.92 -10.21 8.72
CA MET A 380 10.73 -10.26 7.90
C MET A 380 11.01 -10.90 6.55
N PHE A 381 10.07 -11.69 6.10
CA PHE A 381 10.07 -12.29 4.76
C PHE A 381 9.00 -11.63 3.89
N HIS A 382 9.38 -11.37 2.66
CA HIS A 382 8.52 -10.87 1.60
C HIS A 382 8.71 -11.72 0.34
N ARG A 383 7.62 -11.98 -0.40
CA ARG A 383 7.68 -12.78 -1.64
C ARG A 383 7.15 -11.95 -2.79
N PHE A 384 7.93 -11.85 -3.84
CA PHE A 384 7.59 -11.10 -5.03
C PHE A 384 8.29 -11.68 -6.27
N ASP A 385 7.81 -11.28 -7.44
CA ASP A 385 8.42 -11.53 -8.74
C ASP A 385 7.99 -10.44 -9.71
N ALA A 386 8.61 -10.37 -10.88
CA ALA A 386 8.27 -9.37 -11.88
C ALA A 386 8.48 -9.90 -13.30
N LEU A 387 7.65 -9.40 -14.20
CA LEU A 387 7.65 -9.75 -15.62
C LEU A 387 7.40 -8.52 -16.47
N LEU A 388 8.17 -8.35 -17.53
CA LEU A 388 7.84 -7.42 -18.60
C LEU A 388 6.92 -8.13 -19.61
N GLU A 389 5.67 -7.68 -19.68
CA GLU A 389 4.64 -8.26 -20.52
C GLU A 389 4.95 -8.03 -22.01
N ASP A 390 5.32 -6.79 -22.36
CA ASP A 390 5.72 -6.42 -23.71
C ASP A 390 7.10 -5.78 -23.72
N LYS A 391 8.03 -6.41 -24.45
CA LYS A 391 9.42 -5.95 -24.59
C LYS A 391 9.58 -4.72 -25.48
N ALA A 392 8.57 -4.39 -26.29
CA ALA A 392 8.57 -3.20 -27.13
C ALA A 392 8.23 -1.94 -26.33
N ALA A 393 7.45 -2.06 -25.24
CA ALA A 393 6.98 -0.94 -24.44
C ALA A 393 8.07 -0.19 -23.68
N VAL A 394 9.19 -0.86 -23.31
CA VAL A 394 10.30 -0.25 -22.58
C VAL A 394 11.62 -0.58 -23.28
N LYS A 395 12.48 0.41 -23.47
CA LYS A 395 13.80 0.28 -24.07
C LYS A 395 14.89 0.85 -23.15
N ALA A 396 16.13 0.40 -23.39
CA ALA A 396 17.27 0.82 -22.61
C ALA A 396 18.33 1.53 -23.47
N LEU A 397 18.98 2.55 -22.88
CA LEU A 397 20.20 3.13 -23.41
C LEU A 397 21.39 2.41 -22.81
N SER A 398 22.13 1.67 -23.63
CA SER A 398 23.37 1.03 -23.28
C SER A 398 24.54 1.99 -23.51
N VAL A 399 25.37 2.17 -22.49
CA VAL A 399 26.60 2.98 -22.64
C VAL A 399 27.61 2.19 -23.41
N LYS A 400 28.14 2.77 -24.49
CA LYS A 400 29.15 2.12 -25.33
C LYS A 400 30.35 1.67 -24.48
N ALA A 401 30.78 0.44 -24.69
CA ALA A 401 32.02 -0.07 -24.13
C ALA A 401 33.25 0.68 -24.72
N ALA A 402 34.33 0.77 -23.94
CA ALA A 402 35.56 1.41 -24.39
C ALA A 402 36.25 0.58 -25.48
#